data_138d2bb02a6b59aae49252d2cb0cb048
#
_entry.id   138d2bb02a6b59aae49252d2cb0cb048
#
_cell.length_a   1.000
_cell.length_b   1.000
_cell.length_c   1.000
_cell.angle_alpha   90.00
_cell.angle_beta   90.00
_cell.angle_gamma   90.00
#
_symmetry.space_group_name_H-M   'P 1'
#
loop_
_entity.id
_entity.type
_entity.pdbx_description
1 polymer ?
#
loop_
_entity_poly.entity_id
_entity_poly.type
_entity_poly.pdbx_seq_one_letter_code
_entity_poly.pdbx_strand_id
1 'polypeptide(L)'
;MKHYALIGDPVGHSLSPAIYGFLFEKYGIDADFSLIRLPKGRAGDAVCMGLDGFACTMPHKQDIIPFLSALSPDAAAMGSVNIVNLEEHGYIGYSTDGEGLLSAIRPKHAAVGQNVFIIGSGGAARSAAYSLAKQNSVTLFARNEAAAINVAAAAGAFWRPLSHLMEDVADCDILINATPLGMSCCENFNSLAFLQKLNPSALVCDMVYMPRETDLLKAARAIGLDTVEGIEMLIGQGFAAFAIWTGILPSDLLKRDLYIKICK
;
A
#
# COMPACT_ATOMS: atom_id res chain seq x y z
N MET A 1 -10.89 -17.68 -20.70
CA MET A 1 -11.14 -16.94 -19.43
C MET A 1 -9.89 -17.03 -18.58
N LYS A 2 -9.36 -15.90 -18.11
CA LYS A 2 -8.20 -15.86 -17.20
C LYS A 2 -8.65 -15.84 -15.73
N HIS A 3 -7.85 -16.44 -14.85
CA HIS A 3 -8.17 -16.59 -13.44
C HIS A 3 -7.18 -15.85 -12.56
N TYR A 4 -7.65 -14.85 -11.82
CA TYR A 4 -6.87 -14.08 -10.86
C TYR A 4 -7.42 -14.23 -9.44
N ALA A 5 -6.60 -13.97 -8.43
CA ALA A 5 -7.02 -14.07 -7.05
C ALA A 5 -6.29 -13.07 -6.14
N LEU A 6 -6.84 -12.84 -4.94
CA LEU A 6 -6.10 -12.31 -3.79
C LEU A 6 -5.88 -13.45 -2.80
N ILE A 7 -4.62 -13.69 -2.42
CA ILE A 7 -4.27 -14.61 -1.35
C ILE A 7 -3.89 -13.85 -0.06
N GLY A 8 -4.32 -14.36 1.09
CA GLY A 8 -4.03 -13.77 2.40
C GLY A 8 -4.85 -14.39 3.51
N ASP A 9 -4.68 -13.91 4.74
CA ASP A 9 -5.47 -14.34 5.89
C ASP A 9 -5.52 -13.23 6.97
N PRO A 10 -6.69 -12.58 7.16
CA PRO A 10 -7.98 -12.75 6.47
C PRO A 10 -8.05 -11.98 5.12
N VAL A 11 -8.92 -12.41 4.19
CA VAL A 11 -9.17 -11.72 2.89
C VAL A 11 -10.63 -11.42 2.62
N GLY A 12 -11.57 -11.96 3.42
CA GLY A 12 -13.01 -11.94 3.14
C GLY A 12 -13.64 -10.55 2.97
N HIS A 13 -13.00 -9.49 3.46
CA HIS A 13 -13.49 -8.11 3.38
C HIS A 13 -12.75 -7.27 2.34
N SER A 14 -11.94 -7.90 1.47
CA SER A 14 -11.16 -7.17 0.48
C SER A 14 -12.04 -6.57 -0.62
N LEU A 15 -11.72 -5.33 -1.01
CA LEU A 15 -12.35 -4.64 -2.14
C LEU A 15 -11.73 -5.02 -3.49
N SER A 16 -10.70 -5.87 -3.51
CA SER A 16 -10.02 -6.28 -4.75
C SER A 16 -10.97 -6.88 -5.80
N PRO A 17 -11.94 -7.75 -5.47
CA PRO A 17 -12.87 -8.27 -6.47
C PRO A 17 -13.71 -7.16 -7.14
N ALA A 18 -14.11 -6.14 -6.39
CA ALA A 18 -14.86 -5.02 -6.95
C ALA A 18 -13.99 -4.15 -7.87
N ILE A 19 -12.72 -3.94 -7.51
CA ILE A 19 -11.76 -3.19 -8.31
C ILE A 19 -11.49 -3.91 -9.63
N TYR A 20 -11.06 -5.17 -9.58
CA TYR A 20 -10.68 -5.91 -10.79
C TYR A 20 -11.87 -6.30 -11.64
N GLY A 21 -13.02 -6.64 -11.04
CA GLY A 21 -14.26 -6.87 -11.78
C GLY A 21 -14.70 -5.64 -12.57
N PHE A 22 -14.59 -4.43 -11.99
CA PHE A 22 -14.84 -3.19 -12.71
C PHE A 22 -13.87 -2.99 -13.88
N LEU A 23 -12.57 -3.24 -13.68
CA LEU A 23 -11.57 -3.06 -14.74
C LEU A 23 -11.72 -4.09 -15.85
N PHE A 24 -11.95 -5.37 -15.53
CA PHE A 24 -12.19 -6.41 -16.54
C PHE A 24 -13.42 -6.09 -17.38
N GLU A 25 -14.53 -5.69 -16.75
CA GLU A 25 -15.74 -5.25 -17.46
C GLU A 25 -15.45 -4.06 -18.38
N LYS A 26 -14.77 -3.03 -17.87
CA LYS A 26 -14.49 -1.79 -18.60
C LYS A 26 -13.62 -1.99 -19.84
N TYR A 27 -12.68 -2.94 -19.77
CA TYR A 27 -11.75 -3.23 -20.86
C TYR A 27 -12.13 -4.47 -21.67
N GLY A 28 -13.28 -5.10 -21.41
CA GLY A 28 -13.76 -6.27 -22.13
C GLY A 28 -12.87 -7.49 -21.99
N ILE A 29 -12.21 -7.65 -20.82
CA ILE A 29 -11.32 -8.77 -20.56
C ILE A 29 -12.10 -9.93 -19.96
N ASP A 30 -12.02 -11.10 -20.62
CA ASP A 30 -12.62 -12.35 -20.14
C ASP A 30 -11.76 -12.93 -18.99
N ALA A 31 -12.03 -12.46 -17.78
CA ALA A 31 -11.33 -12.87 -16.57
C ALA A 31 -12.23 -12.80 -15.33
N ASP A 32 -11.89 -13.60 -14.32
CA ASP A 32 -12.48 -13.53 -12.99
C ASP A 32 -11.44 -13.17 -11.91
N PHE A 33 -11.93 -12.78 -10.74
CA PHE A 33 -11.10 -12.48 -9.58
C PHE A 33 -11.72 -13.05 -8.30
N SER A 34 -11.00 -13.92 -7.62
CA SER A 34 -11.46 -14.63 -6.43
C SER A 34 -10.68 -14.22 -5.17
N LEU A 35 -11.23 -14.53 -4.00
CA LEU A 35 -10.55 -14.40 -2.70
C LEU A 35 -10.20 -15.79 -2.19
N ILE A 36 -8.92 -16.02 -1.92
CA ILE A 36 -8.42 -17.31 -1.45
C ILE A 36 -7.75 -17.11 -0.09
N ARG A 37 -8.39 -17.64 0.95
CA ARG A 37 -7.81 -17.64 2.29
C ARG A 37 -6.72 -18.70 2.36
N LEU A 38 -5.48 -18.28 2.56
CA LEU A 38 -4.33 -19.14 2.82
C LEU A 38 -3.77 -18.85 4.21
N PRO A 39 -3.69 -19.84 5.10
CA PRO A 39 -3.06 -19.68 6.40
C PRO A 39 -1.56 -19.37 6.29
N LYS A 40 -1.02 -18.72 7.31
CA LYS A 40 0.43 -18.45 7.39
C LYS A 40 1.24 -19.74 7.15
N GLY A 41 2.32 -19.64 6.37
CA GLY A 41 3.17 -20.75 5.96
C GLY A 41 2.68 -21.53 4.74
N ARG A 42 1.53 -21.19 4.15
CA ARG A 42 0.97 -21.85 2.96
C ARG A 42 1.07 -21.01 1.68
N ALA A 43 1.91 -19.97 1.66
CA ALA A 43 2.07 -19.10 0.49
C ALA A 43 2.39 -19.86 -0.80
N GLY A 44 3.25 -20.90 -0.70
CA GLY A 44 3.64 -21.73 -1.85
C GLY A 44 2.51 -22.50 -2.52
N ASP A 45 1.37 -22.70 -1.85
CA ASP A 45 0.22 -23.37 -2.47
C ASP A 45 -0.32 -22.56 -3.66
N ALA A 46 -0.20 -21.22 -3.61
CA ALA A 46 -0.73 -20.34 -4.65
C ALA A 46 -0.16 -20.61 -6.05
N VAL A 47 1.13 -20.95 -6.13
CA VAL A 47 1.79 -21.26 -7.42
C VAL A 47 1.37 -22.62 -8.01
N CYS A 48 0.64 -23.44 -7.24
CA CYS A 48 0.10 -24.71 -7.68
C CYS A 48 -1.39 -24.65 -8.07
N MET A 49 -2.04 -23.48 -7.96
CA MET A 49 -3.49 -23.33 -8.19
C MET A 49 -3.87 -23.08 -9.66
N GLY A 50 -2.88 -22.96 -10.56
CA GLY A 50 -3.14 -22.71 -11.98
C GLY A 50 -3.73 -21.32 -12.28
N LEU A 51 -3.40 -20.32 -11.45
CA LEU A 51 -3.82 -18.93 -11.64
C LEU A 51 -2.96 -18.25 -12.71
N ASP A 52 -3.54 -17.39 -13.53
CA ASP A 52 -2.79 -16.53 -14.47
C ASP A 52 -2.00 -15.43 -13.76
N GLY A 53 -2.40 -15.09 -12.52
CA GLY A 53 -1.72 -14.18 -11.63
C GLY A 53 -2.48 -14.04 -10.32
N PHE A 54 -1.85 -13.46 -9.31
CA PHE A 54 -2.53 -13.23 -8.04
C PHE A 54 -1.92 -12.06 -7.26
N ALA A 55 -2.75 -11.43 -6.45
CA ALA A 55 -2.31 -10.47 -5.46
C ALA A 55 -2.01 -11.17 -4.14
N CYS A 56 -1.01 -10.66 -3.40
CA CYS A 56 -0.64 -11.13 -2.08
C CYS A 56 -0.87 -10.05 -1.04
N THR A 57 -1.58 -10.39 0.04
CA THR A 57 -1.66 -9.54 1.22
C THR A 57 -1.09 -10.25 2.45
N MET A 58 -1.23 -9.64 3.61
CA MET A 58 -0.79 -10.22 4.89
C MET A 58 -1.35 -11.64 5.07
N PRO A 59 -0.52 -12.62 5.52
CA PRO A 59 0.88 -12.49 5.93
C PRO A 59 1.90 -12.80 4.82
N HIS A 60 1.50 -12.98 3.55
CA HIS A 60 2.25 -13.69 2.51
C HIS A 60 3.20 -12.85 1.67
N LYS A 61 3.23 -11.50 1.81
CA LYS A 61 4.03 -10.62 0.94
C LYS A 61 5.54 -10.94 0.89
N GLN A 62 6.07 -11.55 1.95
CA GLN A 62 7.47 -12.02 2.01
C GLN A 62 7.55 -13.54 1.82
N ASP A 63 6.59 -14.27 2.40
CA ASP A 63 6.58 -15.73 2.41
C ASP A 63 6.43 -16.34 1.00
N ILE A 64 5.88 -15.58 0.02
CA ILE A 64 5.72 -16.04 -1.37
C ILE A 64 7.03 -16.04 -2.16
N ILE A 65 7.99 -15.18 -1.79
CA ILE A 65 9.22 -14.92 -2.56
C ILE A 65 9.99 -16.21 -2.92
N PRO A 66 10.21 -17.17 -1.99
CA PRO A 66 10.95 -18.41 -2.30
C PRO A 66 10.31 -19.30 -3.37
N PHE A 67 9.03 -19.08 -3.69
CA PHE A 67 8.26 -19.89 -4.64
C PHE A 67 8.16 -19.26 -6.03
N LEU A 68 8.74 -18.08 -6.22
CA LEU A 68 8.71 -17.34 -7.47
C LEU A 68 9.95 -17.58 -8.31
N SER A 69 9.78 -17.58 -9.64
CA SER A 69 10.89 -17.76 -10.60
C SER A 69 11.83 -16.55 -10.64
N ALA A 70 11.28 -15.35 -10.48
CA ALA A 70 12.04 -14.10 -10.41
C ALA A 70 11.24 -12.99 -9.69
N LEU A 71 11.93 -11.89 -9.41
CA LEU A 71 11.36 -10.66 -8.86
C LEU A 71 11.66 -9.48 -9.77
N SER A 72 10.72 -8.54 -9.86
CA SER A 72 11.02 -7.23 -10.42
C SER A 72 12.11 -6.53 -9.58
N PRO A 73 12.89 -5.58 -10.16
CA PRO A 73 13.92 -4.86 -9.41
C PRO A 73 13.40 -4.21 -8.13
N ASP A 74 12.22 -3.60 -8.17
CA ASP A 74 11.62 -2.96 -7.00
C ASP A 74 11.18 -4.00 -5.95
N ALA A 75 10.56 -5.11 -6.35
CA ALA A 75 10.17 -6.18 -5.42
C ALA A 75 11.39 -6.83 -4.75
N ALA A 76 12.47 -7.03 -5.50
CA ALA A 76 13.73 -7.57 -4.98
C ALA A 76 14.36 -6.61 -3.95
N ALA A 77 14.45 -5.31 -4.28
CA ALA A 77 15.01 -4.30 -3.38
C ALA A 77 14.17 -4.11 -2.11
N MET A 78 12.83 -4.17 -2.24
CA MET A 78 11.93 -4.09 -1.08
C MET A 78 11.88 -5.39 -0.25
N GLY A 79 12.23 -6.55 -0.85
CA GLY A 79 11.99 -7.85 -0.23
C GLY A 79 10.52 -8.09 0.08
N SER A 80 9.62 -7.61 -0.80
CA SER A 80 8.16 -7.69 -0.61
C SER A 80 7.44 -7.75 -1.95
N VAL A 81 6.51 -8.70 -2.08
CA VAL A 81 5.69 -8.93 -3.28
C VAL A 81 4.22 -8.76 -2.90
N ASN A 82 3.50 -7.91 -3.61
CA ASN A 82 2.04 -7.84 -3.48
C ASN A 82 1.30 -8.28 -4.75
N ILE A 83 2.00 -8.42 -5.89
CA ILE A 83 1.43 -8.89 -7.17
C ILE A 83 2.35 -9.96 -7.76
N VAL A 84 1.72 -11.02 -8.26
CA VAL A 84 2.40 -12.11 -8.98
C VAL A 84 1.72 -12.27 -10.33
N ASN A 85 2.52 -12.39 -11.38
CA ASN A 85 2.07 -12.63 -12.75
C ASN A 85 2.67 -13.94 -13.27
N LEU A 86 1.88 -14.74 -13.95
CA LEU A 86 2.38 -15.90 -14.70
C LEU A 86 2.92 -15.44 -16.04
N GLU A 87 4.20 -15.67 -16.29
CA GLU A 87 4.90 -15.32 -17.52
C GLU A 87 5.52 -16.57 -18.16
N GLU A 88 6.20 -16.42 -19.30
CA GLU A 88 6.76 -17.53 -20.07
C GLU A 88 7.67 -18.45 -19.21
N HIS A 89 8.42 -17.88 -18.28
CA HIS A 89 9.39 -18.61 -17.44
C HIS A 89 8.90 -18.87 -16.02
N GLY A 90 7.59 -18.74 -15.76
CA GLY A 90 6.96 -18.99 -14.47
C GLY A 90 6.43 -17.73 -13.78
N TYR A 91 6.20 -17.83 -12.49
CA TYR A 91 5.63 -16.74 -11.70
C TYR A 91 6.68 -15.68 -11.35
N ILE A 92 6.41 -14.44 -11.73
CA ILE A 92 7.25 -13.27 -11.45
C ILE A 92 6.57 -12.39 -10.39
N GLY A 93 7.34 -11.97 -9.39
CA GLY A 93 6.84 -11.13 -8.29
C GLY A 93 7.09 -9.65 -8.50
N TYR A 94 6.07 -8.83 -8.20
CA TYR A 94 6.08 -7.38 -8.32
C TYR A 94 5.64 -6.71 -7.02
N SER A 95 5.95 -5.41 -6.87
CA SER A 95 5.42 -4.57 -5.80
C SER A 95 4.81 -3.30 -6.37
N THR A 96 3.49 -3.13 -6.17
CA THR A 96 2.71 -1.98 -6.66
C THR A 96 2.22 -1.05 -5.56
N ASP A 97 2.42 -1.40 -4.28
CA ASP A 97 1.94 -0.60 -3.14
C ASP A 97 2.52 0.82 -3.16
N GLY A 98 3.81 0.95 -3.48
CA GLY A 98 4.47 2.25 -3.53
C GLY A 98 3.96 3.14 -4.66
N GLU A 99 3.74 2.59 -5.87
CA GLU A 99 3.13 3.35 -6.97
C GLU A 99 1.68 3.72 -6.65
N GLY A 100 0.94 2.83 -5.99
CA GLY A 100 -0.40 3.12 -5.49
C GLY A 100 -0.41 4.35 -4.58
N LEU A 101 0.50 4.42 -3.62
CA LEU A 101 0.64 5.56 -2.71
C LEU A 101 1.02 6.85 -3.44
N LEU A 102 2.06 6.80 -4.29
CA LEU A 102 2.49 7.94 -5.09
C LEU A 102 1.37 8.47 -5.99
N SER A 103 0.59 7.58 -6.61
CA SER A 103 -0.54 7.96 -7.46
C SER A 103 -1.68 8.67 -6.71
N ALA A 104 -1.81 8.41 -5.40
CA ALA A 104 -2.77 9.08 -4.53
C ALA A 104 -2.25 10.43 -3.99
N ILE A 105 -0.94 10.56 -3.78
CA ILE A 105 -0.29 11.80 -3.29
C ILE A 105 -0.20 12.86 -4.39
N ARG A 106 0.31 12.50 -5.58
CA ARG A 106 0.64 13.43 -6.69
C ARG A 106 -0.47 14.44 -7.06
N PRO A 107 -1.76 14.10 -7.04
CA PRO A 107 -2.82 15.06 -7.33
C PRO A 107 -3.06 16.13 -6.24
N LYS A 108 -2.56 15.91 -5.03
CA LYS A 108 -2.85 16.71 -3.83
C LYS A 108 -1.64 17.47 -3.29
N HIS A 109 -0.45 16.91 -3.48
CA HIS A 109 0.79 17.46 -2.92
C HIS A 109 1.99 17.16 -3.81
N ALA A 110 3.03 17.99 -3.76
CA ALA A 110 4.31 17.66 -4.37
C ALA A 110 4.88 16.37 -3.75
N ALA A 111 5.31 15.45 -4.59
CA ALA A 111 5.86 14.16 -4.17
C ALA A 111 7.39 14.08 -4.36
N VAL A 112 8.05 15.24 -4.44
CA VAL A 112 9.51 15.36 -4.68
C VAL A 112 10.07 16.46 -3.80
N GLY A 113 11.22 16.21 -3.16
CA GLY A 113 11.93 17.18 -2.32
C GLY A 113 11.26 17.42 -0.97
N GLN A 114 10.44 16.49 -0.48
CA GLN A 114 9.66 16.61 0.74
C GLN A 114 10.33 15.89 1.92
N ASN A 115 10.03 16.36 3.13
CA ASN A 115 10.28 15.64 4.38
C ASN A 115 9.07 14.73 4.65
N VAL A 116 9.25 13.43 4.43
CA VAL A 116 8.19 12.43 4.57
C VAL A 116 8.38 11.66 5.87
N PHE A 117 7.38 11.67 6.73
CA PHE A 117 7.37 10.91 7.98
C PHE A 117 6.41 9.74 7.86
N ILE A 118 6.91 8.53 8.13
CA ILE A 118 6.15 7.28 8.04
C ILE A 118 6.02 6.68 9.43
N ILE A 119 4.80 6.54 9.92
CA ILE A 119 4.52 5.84 11.17
C ILE A 119 4.40 4.34 10.85
N GLY A 120 5.34 3.54 11.36
CA GLY A 120 5.37 2.09 11.19
C GLY A 120 6.69 1.55 10.61
N SER A 121 6.84 0.21 10.64
CA SER A 121 8.00 -0.52 10.11
C SER A 121 7.63 -1.88 9.50
N GLY A 122 6.35 -2.08 9.15
CA GLY A 122 5.85 -3.28 8.50
C GLY A 122 6.00 -3.24 6.97
N GLY A 123 5.39 -4.20 6.27
CA GLY A 123 5.46 -4.31 4.80
C GLY A 123 4.94 -3.06 4.07
N ALA A 124 3.86 -2.44 4.57
CA ALA A 124 3.32 -1.20 4.01
C ALA A 124 4.31 -0.03 4.17
N ALA A 125 4.90 0.13 5.38
CA ALA A 125 5.92 1.14 5.63
C ALA A 125 7.17 0.93 4.77
N ARG A 126 7.58 -0.32 4.54
CA ARG A 126 8.69 -0.67 3.66
C ARG A 126 8.44 -0.22 2.22
N SER A 127 7.27 -0.53 1.67
CA SER A 127 6.91 -0.13 0.30
C SER A 127 6.83 1.39 0.16
N ALA A 128 6.23 2.09 1.14
CA ALA A 128 6.14 3.54 1.18
C ALA A 128 7.54 4.18 1.26
N ALA A 129 8.38 3.74 2.21
CA ALA A 129 9.73 4.26 2.40
C ALA A 129 10.59 4.10 1.14
N TYR A 130 10.63 2.90 0.56
CA TYR A 130 11.42 2.62 -0.65
C TYR A 130 10.99 3.51 -1.82
N SER A 131 9.70 3.66 -2.04
CA SER A 131 9.20 4.41 -3.19
C SER A 131 9.41 5.92 -3.02
N LEU A 132 9.24 6.44 -1.81
CA LEU A 132 9.35 7.88 -1.53
C LEU A 132 10.80 8.34 -1.33
N ALA A 133 11.69 7.51 -0.76
CA ALA A 133 13.08 7.88 -0.51
C ALA A 133 13.90 8.10 -1.79
N LYS A 134 13.41 7.64 -2.94
CA LYS A 134 14.05 7.90 -4.25
C LYS A 134 14.18 9.41 -4.55
N GLN A 135 13.27 10.23 -4.03
CA GLN A 135 13.20 11.67 -4.35
C GLN A 135 12.87 12.56 -3.14
N ASN A 136 12.86 12.01 -1.92
CA ASN A 136 12.46 12.71 -0.70
C ASN A 136 13.37 12.33 0.47
N SER A 137 13.40 13.16 1.51
CA SER A 137 13.95 12.79 2.81
C SER A 137 12.89 12.00 3.58
N VAL A 138 13.14 10.72 3.87
CA VAL A 138 12.18 9.84 4.54
C VAL A 138 12.67 9.47 5.93
N THR A 139 11.81 9.63 6.94
CA THR A 139 12.06 9.17 8.32
C THR A 139 10.93 8.26 8.79
N LEU A 140 11.29 7.04 9.21
CA LEU A 140 10.34 6.13 9.83
C LEU A 140 10.27 6.39 11.35
N PHE A 141 9.05 6.43 11.87
CA PHE A 141 8.77 6.48 13.31
C PHE A 141 8.13 5.16 13.73
N ALA A 142 8.83 4.37 14.54
CA ALA A 142 8.40 3.01 14.87
C ALA A 142 8.69 2.62 16.31
N ARG A 143 7.91 1.65 16.83
CA ARG A 143 8.12 1.02 18.13
C ARG A 143 9.15 -0.12 18.06
N ASN A 144 9.17 -0.85 16.93
CA ASN A 144 10.09 -1.95 16.70
C ASN A 144 11.34 -1.43 15.99
N GLU A 145 12.38 -1.16 16.77
CA GLU A 145 13.67 -0.63 16.35
C GLU A 145 14.34 -1.52 15.29
N ALA A 146 14.44 -2.82 15.54
CA ALA A 146 15.12 -3.74 14.62
C ALA A 146 14.44 -3.78 13.24
N ALA A 147 13.10 -3.80 13.20
CA ALA A 147 12.36 -3.73 11.95
C ALA A 147 12.55 -2.37 11.25
N ALA A 148 12.55 -1.26 12.00
CA ALA A 148 12.72 0.08 11.46
C ALA A 148 14.12 0.28 10.85
N ILE A 149 15.18 -0.19 11.52
CA ILE A 149 16.55 -0.17 11.00
C ILE A 149 16.63 -0.91 9.67
N ASN A 150 16.07 -2.12 9.60
CA ASN A 150 16.09 -2.93 8.38
C ASN A 150 15.34 -2.25 7.21
N VAL A 151 14.20 -1.63 7.49
CA VAL A 151 13.43 -0.89 6.47
C VAL A 151 14.17 0.35 6.03
N ALA A 152 14.71 1.14 6.97
CA ALA A 152 15.44 2.37 6.67
C ALA A 152 16.70 2.09 5.84
N ALA A 153 17.48 1.08 6.20
CA ALA A 153 18.68 0.69 5.46
C ALA A 153 18.36 0.24 4.03
N ALA A 154 17.30 -0.56 3.84
CA ALA A 154 16.88 -1.03 2.52
C ALA A 154 16.35 0.10 1.63
N ALA A 155 15.69 1.12 2.21
CA ALA A 155 15.09 2.22 1.48
C ALA A 155 16.02 3.44 1.29
N GLY A 156 17.18 3.49 1.96
CA GLY A 156 17.99 4.70 2.03
C GLY A 156 17.32 5.82 2.85
N ALA A 157 16.57 5.43 3.88
CA ALA A 157 15.79 6.32 4.75
C ALA A 157 16.42 6.42 6.15
N PHE A 158 15.90 7.32 6.97
CA PHE A 158 16.22 7.43 8.39
C PHE A 158 15.15 6.72 9.23
N TRP A 159 15.46 6.49 10.52
CA TRP A 159 14.47 6.03 11.48
C TRP A 159 14.66 6.70 12.83
N ARG A 160 13.57 6.83 13.58
CA ARG A 160 13.54 7.32 14.97
C ARG A 160 12.50 6.56 15.79
N PRO A 161 12.67 6.47 17.12
CA PRO A 161 11.64 5.94 18.02
C PRO A 161 10.32 6.71 17.85
N LEU A 162 9.19 6.02 17.89
CA LEU A 162 7.86 6.64 17.75
C LEU A 162 7.61 7.76 18.79
N SER A 163 8.22 7.67 19.97
CA SER A 163 8.13 8.70 21.03
C SER A 163 8.64 10.07 20.59
N HIS A 164 9.52 10.15 19.58
CA HIS A 164 10.07 11.43 19.10
C HIS A 164 9.19 12.09 18.02
N LEU A 165 8.13 11.41 17.54
CA LEU A 165 7.25 11.98 16.51
C LEU A 165 6.68 13.36 16.91
N MET A 166 6.27 13.51 18.18
CA MET A 166 5.72 14.77 18.71
C MET A 166 6.72 15.92 18.68
N GLU A 167 8.02 15.63 18.76
CA GLU A 167 9.10 16.62 18.77
C GLU A 167 9.45 17.06 17.35
N ASP A 168 9.50 16.09 16.42
CA ASP A 168 10.03 16.28 15.07
C ASP A 168 8.96 16.69 14.06
N VAL A 169 7.68 16.46 14.33
CA VAL A 169 6.60 16.50 13.33
C VAL A 169 6.38 17.90 12.70
N ALA A 170 6.90 18.96 13.29
CA ALA A 170 6.84 20.31 12.74
C ALA A 170 7.58 20.47 11.40
N ASP A 171 8.58 19.63 11.13
CA ASP A 171 9.36 19.62 9.89
C ASP A 171 8.80 18.68 8.83
N CYS A 172 7.62 18.09 9.08
CA CYS A 172 6.99 17.10 8.20
C CYS A 172 6.12 17.77 7.13
N ASP A 173 6.38 17.44 5.85
CA ASP A 173 5.54 17.86 4.73
C ASP A 173 4.48 16.81 4.37
N ILE A 174 4.81 15.52 4.53
CA ILE A 174 3.90 14.39 4.26
C ILE A 174 3.97 13.41 5.41
N LEU A 175 2.89 13.29 6.18
CA LEU A 175 2.76 12.29 7.24
C LEU A 175 1.97 11.09 6.76
N ILE A 176 2.50 9.87 6.94
CA ILE A 176 1.89 8.63 6.46
C ILE A 176 1.70 7.66 7.62
N ASN A 177 0.47 7.26 7.90
CA ASN A 177 0.19 6.10 8.75
C ASN A 177 0.31 4.82 7.92
N ALA A 178 1.33 4.02 8.18
CA ALA A 178 1.54 2.70 7.60
C ALA A 178 1.43 1.57 8.65
N THR A 179 0.67 1.83 9.73
CA THR A 179 0.33 0.87 10.77
C THR A 179 -1.12 0.42 10.66
N PRO A 180 -1.54 -0.66 11.35
CA PRO A 180 -2.95 -1.01 11.48
C PRO A 180 -3.75 -0.10 12.43
N LEU A 181 -3.15 0.91 13.07
CA LEU A 181 -3.87 1.82 13.98
C LEU A 181 -4.98 2.54 13.23
N GLY A 182 -6.18 2.51 13.79
CA GLY A 182 -7.38 3.07 13.18
C GLY A 182 -8.15 2.11 12.26
N MET A 183 -7.65 0.90 12.01
CA MET A 183 -8.38 -0.13 11.28
C MET A 183 -9.53 -0.70 12.16
N SER A 184 -10.67 -1.06 11.56
CA SER A 184 -11.90 -1.48 12.27
C SER A 184 -11.72 -2.62 13.28
N CYS A 185 -10.69 -3.46 13.11
CA CYS A 185 -10.39 -4.60 14.01
C CYS A 185 -9.15 -4.37 14.89
N CYS A 186 -8.61 -3.16 14.91
CA CYS A 186 -7.37 -2.84 15.59
C CYS A 186 -7.54 -1.65 16.56
N GLU A 187 -6.50 -1.37 17.32
CA GLU A 187 -6.44 -0.21 18.22
C GLU A 187 -6.40 1.11 17.42
N ASN A 188 -6.80 2.18 18.06
CA ASN A 188 -6.62 3.54 17.58
C ASN A 188 -5.30 4.16 18.11
N PHE A 189 -4.94 5.33 17.58
CA PHE A 189 -3.88 6.14 18.16
C PHE A 189 -4.25 6.57 19.59
N ASN A 190 -3.35 6.44 20.54
CA ASN A 190 -3.55 6.92 21.91
C ASN A 190 -3.74 8.44 21.98
N SER A 191 -3.13 9.18 21.05
CA SER A 191 -3.25 10.62 20.92
C SER A 191 -2.93 11.05 19.49
N LEU A 192 -3.67 12.02 18.99
CA LEU A 192 -3.46 12.69 17.71
C LEU A 192 -2.97 14.12 17.88
N ALA A 193 -2.50 14.50 19.08
CA ALA A 193 -2.05 15.85 19.39
C ALA A 193 -0.85 16.31 18.52
N PHE A 194 -0.07 15.40 17.95
CA PHE A 194 1.00 15.71 17.01
C PHE A 194 0.51 16.42 15.74
N LEU A 195 -0.74 16.21 15.33
CA LEU A 195 -1.32 16.89 14.15
C LEU A 195 -1.33 18.42 14.31
N GLN A 196 -1.50 18.92 15.55
CA GLN A 196 -1.52 20.36 15.82
C GLN A 196 -0.17 21.05 15.59
N LYS A 197 0.91 20.27 15.46
CA LYS A 197 2.26 20.77 15.22
C LYS A 197 2.71 20.67 13.77
N LEU A 198 1.92 20.01 12.92
CA LEU A 198 2.20 19.91 11.49
C LEU A 198 2.15 21.30 10.84
N ASN A 199 2.96 21.47 9.79
CA ASN A 199 2.83 22.61 8.91
C ASN A 199 1.39 22.68 8.34
N PRO A 200 0.72 23.85 8.29
CA PRO A 200 -0.61 23.99 7.70
C PRO A 200 -0.75 23.49 6.25
N SER A 201 0.36 23.41 5.51
CA SER A 201 0.41 22.84 4.15
C SER A 201 0.72 21.35 4.11
N ALA A 202 0.92 20.70 5.24
CA ALA A 202 1.27 19.29 5.27
C ALA A 202 0.11 18.40 4.78
N LEU A 203 0.47 17.29 4.13
CA LEU A 203 -0.45 16.25 3.72
C LEU A 203 -0.46 15.10 4.74
N VAL A 204 -1.64 14.64 5.14
CA VAL A 204 -1.79 13.47 6.01
C VAL A 204 -2.38 12.31 5.21
N CYS A 205 -1.62 11.21 5.12
CA CYS A 205 -2.01 9.99 4.43
C CYS A 205 -2.28 8.87 5.44
N ASP A 206 -3.38 8.14 5.25
CA ASP A 206 -3.63 6.93 6.02
C ASP A 206 -3.73 5.73 5.07
N MET A 207 -2.88 4.71 5.24
CA MET A 207 -2.93 3.50 4.42
C MET A 207 -4.05 2.54 4.86
N VAL A 208 -4.70 2.81 5.99
CA VAL A 208 -5.93 2.12 6.40
C VAL A 208 -7.08 2.56 5.49
N TYR A 209 -7.78 1.59 4.89
CA TYR A 209 -8.93 1.86 4.02
C TYR A 209 -10.27 1.39 4.61
N MET A 210 -10.26 0.69 5.76
CA MET A 210 -11.45 0.30 6.51
C MET A 210 -11.26 0.54 8.02
N PRO A 211 -11.96 1.52 8.61
CA PRO A 211 -12.96 2.39 7.98
C PRO A 211 -12.31 3.34 6.96
N ARG A 212 -13.09 3.84 6.00
CA ARG A 212 -12.60 4.82 5.02
C ARG A 212 -12.15 6.12 5.68
N GLU A 213 -12.94 6.62 6.62
CA GLU A 213 -12.60 7.77 7.46
C GLU A 213 -12.08 7.30 8.81
N THR A 214 -10.77 7.19 8.94
CA THR A 214 -10.11 6.92 10.22
C THR A 214 -10.14 8.16 11.12
N ASP A 215 -9.94 7.97 12.43
CA ASP A 215 -9.87 9.10 13.36
C ASP A 215 -8.69 10.03 13.06
N LEU A 216 -7.59 9.48 12.51
CA LEU A 216 -6.46 10.27 12.01
C LEU A 216 -6.89 11.25 10.92
N LEU A 217 -7.58 10.77 9.88
CA LEU A 217 -8.03 11.60 8.76
C LEU A 217 -9.10 12.61 9.19
N LYS A 218 -10.05 12.22 10.05
CA LYS A 218 -11.05 13.14 10.62
C LYS A 218 -10.39 14.29 11.38
N ALA A 219 -9.43 13.95 12.26
CA ALA A 219 -8.73 14.95 13.06
C ALA A 219 -7.87 15.89 12.20
N ALA A 220 -7.21 15.36 11.16
CA ALA A 220 -6.43 16.18 10.22
C ALA A 220 -7.33 17.16 9.45
N ARG A 221 -8.46 16.71 8.91
CA ARG A 221 -9.45 17.55 8.21
C ARG A 221 -10.07 18.61 9.12
N ALA A 222 -10.32 18.28 10.38
CA ALA A 222 -10.90 19.21 11.36
C ALA A 222 -10.01 20.44 11.63
N ILE A 223 -8.70 20.33 11.39
CA ILE A 223 -7.73 21.42 11.52
C ILE A 223 -7.26 21.99 10.19
N GLY A 224 -7.91 21.61 9.08
CA GLY A 224 -7.68 22.16 7.75
C GLY A 224 -6.54 21.53 6.95
N LEU A 225 -6.00 20.38 7.37
CA LEU A 225 -4.97 19.69 6.61
C LEU A 225 -5.57 18.89 5.44
N ASP A 226 -4.86 18.84 4.33
CA ASP A 226 -5.18 17.96 3.22
C ASP A 226 -4.94 16.50 3.59
N THR A 227 -5.74 15.61 3.01
CA THR A 227 -5.68 14.18 3.36
C THR A 227 -5.72 13.26 2.14
N VAL A 228 -5.06 12.09 2.25
CA VAL A 228 -5.17 10.96 1.33
C VAL A 228 -5.78 9.77 2.07
N GLU A 229 -6.86 9.21 1.52
CA GLU A 229 -7.52 8.02 2.05
C GLU A 229 -6.82 6.75 1.54
N GLY A 230 -6.75 5.70 2.37
CA GLY A 230 -6.16 4.43 1.99
C GLY A 230 -6.83 3.76 0.79
N ILE A 231 -8.12 4.04 0.56
CA ILE A 231 -8.85 3.58 -0.62
C ILE A 231 -8.28 4.15 -1.94
N GLU A 232 -7.75 5.38 -1.94
CA GLU A 232 -7.13 6.00 -3.11
C GLU A 232 -5.84 5.26 -3.48
N MET A 233 -5.04 4.91 -2.48
CA MET A 233 -3.86 4.06 -2.65
C MET A 233 -4.23 2.65 -3.14
N LEU A 234 -5.28 2.05 -2.58
CA LEU A 234 -5.76 0.72 -2.97
C LEU A 234 -6.20 0.69 -4.44
N ILE A 235 -6.87 1.72 -4.93
CA ILE A 235 -7.23 1.87 -6.35
C ILE A 235 -5.96 2.02 -7.19
N GLY A 236 -5.04 2.88 -6.80
CA GLY A 236 -3.81 3.13 -7.53
C GLY A 236 -2.94 1.87 -7.69
N GLN A 237 -2.74 1.11 -6.61
CA GLN A 237 -2.01 -0.16 -6.68
C GLN A 237 -2.73 -1.21 -7.55
N GLY A 238 -4.07 -1.22 -7.51
CA GLY A 238 -4.88 -2.10 -8.35
C GLY A 238 -4.74 -1.77 -9.84
N PHE A 239 -4.62 -0.49 -10.20
CA PHE A 239 -4.38 -0.07 -11.59
C PHE A 239 -3.00 -0.51 -12.07
N ALA A 240 -1.97 -0.36 -11.24
CA ALA A 240 -0.62 -0.83 -11.54
C ALA A 240 -0.58 -2.37 -11.69
N ALA A 241 -1.27 -3.09 -10.82
CA ALA A 241 -1.40 -4.55 -10.90
C ALA A 241 -2.13 -4.99 -12.18
N PHE A 242 -3.22 -4.32 -12.54
CA PHE A 242 -3.96 -4.59 -13.77
C PHE A 242 -3.06 -4.39 -15.01
N ALA A 243 -2.22 -3.35 -15.01
CA ALA A 243 -1.27 -3.12 -16.10
C ALA A 243 -0.23 -4.26 -16.20
N ILE A 244 0.25 -4.80 -15.07
CA ILE A 244 1.16 -5.95 -15.06
C ILE A 244 0.48 -7.19 -15.67
N TRP A 245 -0.76 -7.48 -15.30
CA TRP A 245 -1.47 -8.68 -15.76
C TRP A 245 -1.97 -8.61 -17.21
N THR A 246 -2.25 -7.41 -17.71
CA THR A 246 -2.94 -7.24 -18.99
C THR A 246 -2.16 -6.46 -20.04
N GLY A 247 -1.07 -5.78 -19.64
CA GLY A 247 -0.36 -4.82 -20.49
C GLY A 247 -1.10 -3.49 -20.69
N ILE A 248 -2.28 -3.30 -20.09
CA ILE A 248 -3.12 -2.10 -20.26
C ILE A 248 -3.03 -1.23 -19.01
N LEU A 249 -2.48 -0.02 -19.14
CA LEU A 249 -2.51 0.96 -18.05
C LEU A 249 -3.85 1.69 -18.04
N PRO A 250 -4.69 1.53 -17.00
CA PRO A 250 -5.96 2.23 -16.91
C PRO A 250 -5.79 3.74 -16.82
N SER A 251 -6.70 4.48 -17.46
CA SER A 251 -6.72 5.95 -17.39
C SER A 251 -7.03 6.44 -15.96
N ASP A 252 -6.36 7.49 -15.52
CA ASP A 252 -6.60 8.13 -14.21
C ASP A 252 -8.04 8.64 -14.04
N LEU A 253 -8.73 8.94 -15.13
CA LEU A 253 -10.16 9.31 -15.09
C LEU A 253 -11.04 8.20 -14.50
N LEU A 254 -10.67 6.94 -14.72
CA LEU A 254 -11.40 5.79 -14.17
C LEU A 254 -11.22 5.63 -12.66
N LYS A 255 -10.18 6.21 -12.06
CA LYS A 255 -9.98 6.17 -10.60
C LYS A 255 -11.16 6.80 -9.87
N ARG A 256 -11.65 7.93 -10.36
CA ARG A 256 -12.82 8.63 -9.78
C ARG A 256 -14.10 7.79 -9.92
N ASP A 257 -14.33 7.21 -11.09
CA ASP A 257 -15.52 6.39 -11.34
C ASP A 257 -15.52 5.16 -10.45
N LEU A 258 -14.37 4.49 -10.35
CA LEU A 258 -14.18 3.35 -9.47
C LEU A 258 -14.34 3.73 -7.99
N TYR A 259 -13.72 4.83 -7.55
CA TYR A 259 -13.88 5.35 -6.19
C TYR A 259 -15.36 5.54 -5.83
N ILE A 260 -16.14 6.19 -6.71
CA ILE A 260 -17.57 6.38 -6.50
C ILE A 260 -18.33 5.04 -6.42
N LYS A 261 -17.95 4.06 -7.27
CA LYS A 261 -18.61 2.74 -7.32
C LYS A 261 -18.37 1.92 -6.04
N ILE A 262 -17.16 1.94 -5.49
CA ILE A 262 -16.80 1.12 -4.32
C ILE A 262 -17.05 1.81 -2.97
N CYS A 263 -17.32 3.12 -2.98
CA CYS A 263 -17.63 3.90 -1.77
C CYS A 263 -19.14 4.13 -1.57
N LYS A 264 -19.98 3.62 -2.48
CA LYS A 264 -21.45 3.58 -2.33
C LYS A 264 -21.85 2.35 -1.53
#